data_579870a975f80c0c8ece93ec09a4ccff
#
_entry.id   579870a975f80c0c8ece93ec09a4ccff
#
_cell.length_a   1.000
_cell.length_b   1.000
_cell.length_c   1.000
_cell.angle_alpha   90.00
_cell.angle_beta   90.00
_cell.angle_gamma   90.00
#
_symmetry.space_group_name_H-M   'P 1'
#
loop_
_entity.id
_entity.type
_entity.pdbx_description
1 polymer ?
#
loop_
_entity_poly.entity_id
_entity_poly.type
_entity_poly.pdbx_seq_one_letter_code
_entity_poly.pdbx_strand_id
1 'polypeptide(L)'
;PLPPLGTSFNFGRATTGTLVGAQALENASLSNQDFDDTLSSFSLTTIGGYTEMSRQEIERSANGDEMVVMDLASIYSNELNRQVVAGSGASGQLKGILNATGILAVTYTDASPTVAELYPKLADAIQQVNTQRQMPASAIVMHPRRWGWFTAALDSQNRPLVNINGGAFNSMGGDSADAAFGVGGPVGTLMGLPVYIDPTVPTNLGAGTNEDRIIISRFVDNKLFEDTGVVPYRMYEEPGSAALTLRIVVAGYAAFTAERYAVANAVISGTGLVTPTF
;
A
#
# COMPACT_ATOMS: atom_id res chain seq x y z
N PRO A 1 7.89 -6.24 -14.88
CA PRO A 1 9.32 -6.44 -15.09
C PRO A 1 10.06 -5.12 -15.14
N LEU A 2 11.29 -5.12 -14.65
CA LEU A 2 12.19 -3.97 -14.72
C LEU A 2 12.64 -3.76 -16.17
N PRO A 3 12.91 -2.52 -16.61
CA PRO A 3 13.56 -2.31 -17.90
C PRO A 3 14.99 -2.86 -17.87
N PRO A 4 15.49 -3.32 -19.01
CA PRO A 4 16.77 -4.01 -19.08
C PRO A 4 18.00 -3.13 -18.81
N LEU A 5 17.86 -1.81 -18.76
CA LEU A 5 18.97 -0.87 -18.58
C LEU A 5 18.53 0.40 -17.84
N GLY A 6 19.31 0.80 -16.83
CA GLY A 6 19.17 2.08 -16.13
C GLY A 6 18.81 1.97 -14.66
N THR A 7 19.15 2.99 -13.90
CA THR A 7 18.88 3.11 -12.46
C THR A 7 17.66 3.96 -12.15
N SER A 8 17.00 4.50 -13.17
CA SER A 8 15.81 5.33 -13.04
C SER A 8 14.79 5.03 -14.12
N PHE A 9 13.52 5.15 -13.74
CA PHE A 9 12.38 5.04 -14.64
C PHE A 9 11.80 6.41 -14.88
N ASN A 10 11.41 6.67 -16.12
CA ASN A 10 10.76 7.92 -16.49
C ASN A 10 9.41 7.61 -17.11
N PHE A 11 8.35 8.19 -16.56
CA PHE A 11 7.01 8.16 -17.15
C PHE A 11 6.50 9.56 -17.42
N GLY A 12 5.88 9.74 -18.59
CA GLY A 12 5.11 10.93 -18.89
C GLY A 12 3.86 10.99 -17.98
N ARG A 13 3.67 12.12 -17.32
CA ARG A 13 2.46 12.47 -16.60
C ARG A 13 1.81 13.64 -17.32
N ALA A 14 0.59 13.47 -17.79
CA ALA A 14 -0.19 14.58 -18.29
C ALA A 14 -0.43 15.59 -17.17
N THR A 15 0.01 16.82 -17.35
CA THR A 15 -0.22 17.96 -16.44
C THR A 15 -1.41 18.78 -16.88
N THR A 16 -1.57 18.94 -18.19
CA THR A 16 -2.72 19.62 -18.77
C THR A 16 -3.35 18.69 -19.81
N GLY A 17 -4.62 18.37 -19.63
CA GLY A 17 -5.38 17.57 -20.58
C GLY A 17 -5.88 18.41 -21.77
N THR A 18 -6.36 17.71 -22.80
CA THR A 18 -7.08 18.35 -23.90
C THR A 18 -8.46 18.82 -23.47
N LEU A 19 -8.95 19.91 -24.02
CA LEU A 19 -10.29 20.43 -23.75
C LEU A 19 -11.20 20.09 -24.93
N VAL A 20 -12.37 19.55 -24.61
CA VAL A 20 -13.45 19.34 -25.56
C VAL A 20 -14.68 20.10 -25.05
N GLY A 21 -15.24 20.93 -25.88
CA GLY A 21 -16.44 21.71 -25.54
C GLY A 21 -17.45 21.74 -26.67
N ALA A 22 -18.69 22.08 -26.36
CA ALA A 22 -19.71 22.29 -27.38
C ALA A 22 -19.39 23.55 -28.19
N GLN A 23 -19.60 23.50 -29.49
CA GLN A 23 -19.54 24.67 -30.37
C GLN A 23 -20.72 25.59 -30.09
N ALA A 24 -20.46 26.82 -29.73
CA ALA A 24 -21.50 27.76 -29.29
C ALA A 24 -22.44 28.19 -30.44
N LEU A 25 -21.90 28.35 -31.65
CA LEU A 25 -22.63 28.73 -32.87
C LEU A 25 -21.99 28.05 -34.06
N GLU A 26 -22.73 27.92 -35.15
CA GLU A 26 -22.21 27.45 -36.44
C GLU A 26 -21.00 28.31 -36.86
N ASN A 27 -19.91 27.67 -37.28
CA ASN A 27 -18.62 28.33 -37.62
C ASN A 27 -17.87 29.01 -36.46
N ALA A 28 -18.28 28.86 -35.19
CA ALA A 28 -17.48 29.27 -34.06
C ALA A 28 -16.25 28.37 -33.88
N SER A 29 -15.15 28.94 -33.38
CA SER A 29 -13.96 28.12 -33.06
C SER A 29 -14.26 27.05 -32.04
N LEU A 30 -13.77 25.87 -32.25
CA LEU A 30 -13.80 24.79 -31.28
C LEU A 30 -12.90 25.11 -30.08
N SER A 31 -13.21 24.53 -28.95
CA SER A 31 -12.36 24.62 -27.76
C SER A 31 -10.99 24.02 -28.07
N ASN A 32 -9.93 24.76 -27.76
CA ASN A 32 -8.56 24.31 -27.90
C ASN A 32 -7.82 24.44 -26.57
N GLN A 33 -7.10 23.39 -26.19
CA GLN A 33 -6.14 23.40 -25.09
C GLN A 33 -5.00 22.47 -25.47
N ASP A 34 -3.80 23.00 -25.40
CA ASP A 34 -2.61 22.22 -25.69
C ASP A 34 -2.39 21.17 -24.61
N PHE A 35 -2.07 19.97 -25.04
CA PHE A 35 -1.69 18.89 -24.16
C PHE A 35 -0.27 19.12 -23.65
N ASP A 36 -0.11 19.17 -22.34
CA ASP A 36 1.20 19.31 -21.71
C ASP A 36 1.50 18.11 -20.82
N ASP A 37 2.74 17.64 -20.85
CA ASP A 37 3.18 16.54 -20.05
C ASP A 37 4.47 16.86 -19.28
N THR A 38 4.63 16.21 -18.14
CA THR A 38 5.83 16.32 -17.30
C THR A 38 6.42 14.93 -17.07
N LEU A 39 7.73 14.83 -17.17
CA LEU A 39 8.45 13.62 -16.89
C LEU A 39 8.53 13.35 -15.38
N SER A 40 7.91 12.27 -14.91
CA SER A 40 8.07 11.79 -13.55
C SER A 40 9.16 10.73 -13.52
N SER A 41 10.22 10.98 -12.75
CA SER A 41 11.36 10.08 -12.60
C SER A 41 11.38 9.47 -11.21
N PHE A 42 11.61 8.17 -11.13
CA PHE A 42 11.79 7.45 -9.86
C PHE A 42 12.92 6.44 -9.98
N SER A 43 13.65 6.26 -8.90
CA SER A 43 14.86 5.45 -8.87
C SER A 43 14.57 3.98 -8.53
N LEU A 44 15.43 3.12 -9.04
CA LEU A 44 15.50 1.73 -8.65
C LEU A 44 16.16 1.61 -7.26
N THR A 45 15.55 0.84 -6.38
CA THR A 45 16.04 0.59 -5.02
C THR A 45 16.38 -0.88 -4.88
N THR A 46 17.47 -1.17 -4.18
CA THR A 46 17.84 -2.53 -3.79
C THR A 46 17.30 -2.83 -2.40
N ILE A 47 16.52 -3.88 -2.28
CA ILE A 47 16.07 -4.41 -1.00
C ILE A 47 16.78 -5.73 -0.78
N GLY A 48 17.42 -5.93 0.36
CA GLY A 48 18.11 -7.18 0.63
C GLY A 48 18.54 -7.32 2.08
N GLY A 49 18.84 -8.56 2.43
CA GLY A 49 19.33 -8.95 3.72
C GLY A 49 20.16 -10.24 3.62
N TYR A 50 20.87 -10.55 4.67
CA TYR A 50 21.59 -11.81 4.75
C TYR A 50 21.52 -12.38 6.17
N THR A 51 21.67 -13.67 6.26
CA THR A 51 21.88 -14.38 7.51
C THR A 51 23.05 -15.33 7.38
N GLU A 52 23.65 -15.66 8.51
CA GLU A 52 24.76 -16.61 8.59
C GLU A 52 24.33 -17.78 9.47
N MET A 53 24.65 -18.98 9.01
CA MET A 53 24.42 -20.19 9.80
C MET A 53 25.57 -21.18 9.67
N SER A 54 25.69 -22.04 10.66
CA SER A 54 26.73 -23.07 10.67
C SER A 54 26.44 -24.14 9.63
N ARG A 55 27.44 -24.51 8.85
CA ARG A 55 27.36 -25.64 7.93
C ARG A 55 26.96 -26.94 8.63
N GLN A 56 27.44 -27.15 9.86
CA GLN A 56 27.07 -28.33 10.65
C GLN A 56 25.59 -28.37 11.02
N GLU A 57 24.97 -27.21 11.22
CA GLU A 57 23.53 -27.11 11.49
C GLU A 57 22.71 -27.48 10.26
N ILE A 58 23.10 -26.99 9.07
CA ILE A 58 22.46 -27.36 7.81
C ILE A 58 22.58 -28.85 7.53
N GLU A 59 23.79 -29.43 7.69
CA GLU A 59 24.03 -30.84 7.40
C GLU A 59 23.31 -31.81 8.38
N ARG A 60 23.05 -31.35 9.62
CA ARG A 60 22.40 -32.16 10.66
C ARG A 60 20.91 -31.93 10.77
N SER A 61 20.42 -30.79 10.30
CA SER A 61 18.99 -30.44 10.29
C SER A 61 18.34 -31.03 9.05
N ALA A 62 17.16 -31.64 9.22
CA ALA A 62 16.42 -32.18 8.08
C ALA A 62 15.86 -31.08 7.14
N ASN A 63 15.60 -29.86 7.64
CA ASN A 63 14.95 -28.77 6.90
C ASN A 63 15.48 -27.38 7.28
N GLY A 64 16.71 -27.28 7.81
CA GLY A 64 17.21 -26.02 8.35
C GLY A 64 17.42 -24.93 7.30
N ASP A 65 17.87 -25.29 6.13
CA ASP A 65 18.08 -24.40 4.98
C ASP A 65 16.75 -23.90 4.41
N GLU A 66 15.76 -24.76 4.26
CA GLU A 66 14.44 -24.40 3.75
C GLU A 66 13.71 -23.42 4.69
N MET A 67 13.77 -23.64 6.00
CA MET A 67 13.19 -22.71 6.98
C MET A 67 13.80 -21.31 6.88
N VAL A 68 15.13 -21.22 6.78
CA VAL A 68 15.81 -19.93 6.69
C VAL A 68 15.49 -19.21 5.39
N VAL A 69 15.43 -19.93 4.27
CA VAL A 69 15.07 -19.35 2.98
C VAL A 69 13.63 -18.84 2.98
N MET A 70 12.69 -19.60 3.55
CA MET A 70 11.28 -19.18 3.70
C MET A 70 11.14 -17.95 4.60
N ASP A 71 11.86 -17.90 5.71
CA ASP A 71 11.85 -16.75 6.61
C ASP A 71 12.42 -15.50 5.92
N LEU A 72 13.57 -15.60 5.26
CA LEU A 72 14.15 -14.50 4.50
C LEU A 72 13.23 -14.01 3.38
N ALA A 73 12.55 -14.90 2.67
CA ALA A 73 11.59 -14.52 1.64
C ALA A 73 10.37 -13.79 2.22
N SER A 74 9.88 -14.25 3.37
CA SER A 74 8.79 -13.59 4.10
C SER A 74 9.18 -12.19 4.57
N ILE A 75 10.37 -12.05 5.17
CA ILE A 75 10.87 -10.75 5.64
C ILE A 75 11.12 -9.79 4.48
N TYR A 76 11.66 -10.30 3.35
CA TYR A 76 11.82 -9.50 2.12
C TYR A 76 10.47 -8.95 1.63
N SER A 77 9.45 -9.80 1.56
CA SER A 77 8.10 -9.39 1.13
C SER A 77 7.48 -8.37 2.07
N ASN A 78 7.64 -8.54 3.39
CA ASN A 78 7.17 -7.60 4.39
C ASN A 78 7.88 -6.24 4.30
N GLU A 79 9.20 -6.23 4.06
CA GLU A 79 9.95 -4.99 3.90
C GLU A 79 9.59 -4.28 2.59
N LEU A 80 9.42 -5.00 1.50
CA LEU A 80 8.92 -4.44 0.23
C LEU A 80 7.55 -3.77 0.44
N ASN A 81 6.62 -4.47 1.09
CA ASN A 81 5.30 -3.94 1.39
C ASN A 81 5.36 -2.70 2.28
N ARG A 82 6.16 -2.73 3.35
CA ARG A 82 6.39 -1.57 4.22
C ARG A 82 6.91 -0.35 3.44
N GLN A 83 7.83 -0.57 2.49
CA GLN A 83 8.36 0.51 1.68
C GLN A 83 7.34 1.04 0.67
N VAL A 84 6.53 0.19 0.06
CA VAL A 84 5.43 0.60 -0.83
C VAL A 84 4.40 1.45 -0.08
N VAL A 85 4.09 1.11 1.17
CA VAL A 85 3.14 1.87 1.99
C VAL A 85 3.78 3.15 2.52
N ALA A 86 4.92 3.07 3.21
CA ALA A 86 5.45 4.14 4.05
C ALA A 86 6.92 4.51 3.78
N GLY A 87 7.53 4.01 2.71
CA GLY A 87 8.91 4.35 2.36
C GLY A 87 9.12 5.85 2.21
N SER A 88 10.27 6.34 2.69
CA SER A 88 10.56 7.78 2.74
C SER A 88 10.93 8.41 1.39
N GLY A 89 11.35 7.61 0.41
CA GLY A 89 11.91 8.09 -0.85
C GLY A 89 13.35 8.63 -0.72
N ALA A 90 13.98 8.45 0.44
CA ALA A 90 15.34 8.89 0.72
C ALA A 90 16.17 7.73 1.28
N SER A 91 17.49 7.89 1.32
CA SER A 91 18.42 6.89 1.89
C SER A 91 18.24 5.49 1.31
N GLY A 92 18.01 5.37 0.01
CA GLY A 92 17.84 4.08 -0.68
C GLY A 92 16.50 3.40 -0.42
N GLN A 93 15.49 4.13 0.06
CA GLN A 93 14.12 3.62 0.22
C GLN A 93 13.24 4.03 -0.96
N LEU A 94 12.25 3.19 -1.26
CA LEU A 94 11.17 3.54 -2.18
C LEU A 94 10.36 4.73 -1.62
N LYS A 95 9.75 5.51 -2.51
CA LYS A 95 8.81 6.56 -2.09
C LYS A 95 7.40 5.95 -2.00
N GLY A 96 6.99 5.63 -0.77
CA GLY A 96 5.72 4.97 -0.49
C GLY A 96 4.50 5.87 -0.70
N ILE A 97 3.30 5.26 -0.69
CA ILE A 97 2.03 5.96 -0.90
C ILE A 97 1.85 7.10 0.11
N LEU A 98 2.15 6.86 1.40
CA LEU A 98 2.00 7.88 2.44
C LEU A 98 2.89 9.12 2.26
N ASN A 99 3.99 8.99 1.56
CA ASN A 99 4.97 10.05 1.32
C ASN A 99 4.96 10.58 -0.13
N ALA A 100 4.05 10.08 -0.96
CA ALA A 100 3.95 10.51 -2.35
C ALA A 100 3.43 11.96 -2.42
N THR A 101 4.00 12.74 -3.33
CA THR A 101 3.66 14.16 -3.49
C THR A 101 2.36 14.32 -4.27
N GLY A 102 1.45 15.14 -3.76
CA GLY A 102 0.18 15.49 -4.43
C GLY A 102 -0.95 14.49 -4.18
N ILE A 103 -0.82 13.59 -3.22
CA ILE A 103 -1.93 12.76 -2.74
C ILE A 103 -3.00 13.60 -2.06
N LEU A 104 -4.23 13.12 -2.06
CA LEU A 104 -5.34 13.75 -1.37
C LEU A 104 -5.24 13.49 0.14
N ALA A 105 -5.41 14.53 0.94
CA ALA A 105 -5.34 14.44 2.38
C ALA A 105 -6.69 14.79 3.01
N VAL A 106 -7.25 13.85 3.77
CA VAL A 106 -8.45 14.07 4.57
C VAL A 106 -8.05 14.06 6.04
N THR A 107 -8.40 15.11 6.75
CA THR A 107 -8.07 15.22 8.18
C THR A 107 -9.24 14.78 9.04
N TYR A 108 -8.97 13.87 9.98
CA TYR A 108 -9.88 13.49 11.05
C TYR A 108 -9.24 13.79 12.39
N THR A 109 -9.67 14.89 13.00
CA THR A 109 -9.17 15.34 14.31
C THR A 109 -10.29 15.26 15.31
N ASP A 110 -10.12 14.41 16.32
CA ASP A 110 -11.05 14.26 17.42
C ASP A 110 -10.31 13.83 18.68
N ALA A 111 -10.79 14.30 19.83
CA ALA A 111 -10.24 13.94 21.14
C ALA A 111 -10.81 12.63 21.71
N SER A 112 -12.00 12.24 21.24
CA SER A 112 -12.71 11.03 21.66
C SER A 112 -13.30 10.33 20.43
N PRO A 113 -12.45 9.82 19.53
CA PRO A 113 -12.88 9.37 18.21
C PRO A 113 -13.87 8.22 18.26
N THR A 114 -14.90 8.31 17.43
CA THR A 114 -15.90 7.26 17.25
C THR A 114 -15.94 6.76 15.81
N VAL A 115 -16.39 5.52 15.60
CA VAL A 115 -16.56 4.96 14.26
C VAL A 115 -17.58 5.77 13.46
N ALA A 116 -18.65 6.25 14.10
CA ALA A 116 -19.69 7.03 13.45
C ALA A 116 -19.15 8.35 12.86
N GLU A 117 -18.20 9.00 13.53
CA GLU A 117 -17.57 10.24 13.06
C GLU A 117 -16.53 10.00 11.96
N LEU A 118 -15.90 8.82 11.96
CA LEU A 118 -14.96 8.46 10.90
C LEU A 118 -15.67 8.14 9.56
N TYR A 119 -16.91 7.65 9.60
CA TYR A 119 -17.68 7.32 8.40
C TYR A 119 -17.79 8.45 7.37
N PRO A 120 -18.17 9.69 7.75
CA PRO A 120 -18.18 10.82 6.82
C PRO A 120 -16.81 11.12 6.21
N LYS A 121 -15.71 10.87 6.95
CA LYS A 121 -14.36 11.08 6.45
C LYS A 121 -13.95 10.03 5.41
N LEU A 122 -14.40 8.78 5.57
CA LEU A 122 -14.25 7.75 4.54
C LEU A 122 -15.02 8.13 3.27
N ALA A 123 -16.27 8.57 3.41
CA ALA A 123 -17.09 9.02 2.28
C ALA A 123 -16.43 10.21 1.55
N ASP A 124 -15.90 11.17 2.31
CA ASP A 124 -15.19 12.33 1.75
C ASP A 124 -13.93 11.92 0.98
N ALA A 125 -13.12 11.03 1.54
CA ALA A 125 -11.93 10.53 0.86
C ALA A 125 -12.26 9.78 -0.45
N ILE A 126 -13.30 8.93 -0.43
CA ILE A 126 -13.79 8.21 -1.64
C ILE A 126 -14.27 9.22 -2.69
N GLN A 127 -15.08 10.20 -2.26
CA GLN A 127 -15.61 11.22 -3.16
C GLN A 127 -14.49 12.06 -3.79
N GLN A 128 -13.47 12.45 -3.01
CA GLN A 128 -12.33 13.21 -3.52
C GLN A 128 -11.56 12.44 -4.59
N VAL A 129 -11.27 11.15 -4.37
CA VAL A 129 -10.63 10.30 -5.38
C VAL A 129 -11.49 10.22 -6.63
N ASN A 130 -12.77 9.91 -6.48
CA ASN A 130 -13.68 9.75 -7.63
C ASN A 130 -13.81 11.05 -8.44
N THR A 131 -13.86 12.20 -7.78
CA THR A 131 -13.99 13.50 -8.44
C THR A 131 -12.72 13.94 -9.12
N GLN A 132 -11.59 13.89 -8.42
CA GLN A 132 -10.33 14.42 -8.95
C GLN A 132 -9.68 13.48 -9.96
N ARG A 133 -9.81 12.17 -9.75
CA ARG A 133 -9.31 11.19 -10.70
C ARG A 133 -10.30 10.92 -11.84
N GLN A 134 -11.59 11.29 -11.68
CA GLN A 134 -12.70 10.98 -12.59
C GLN A 134 -12.88 9.47 -12.82
N MET A 135 -12.46 8.66 -11.88
CA MET A 135 -12.54 7.21 -11.88
C MET A 135 -12.74 6.71 -10.45
N PRO A 136 -13.48 5.60 -10.25
CA PRO A 136 -13.78 5.11 -8.92
C PRO A 136 -12.54 4.60 -8.18
N ALA A 137 -12.49 4.81 -6.88
CA ALA A 137 -11.56 4.13 -5.99
C ALA A 137 -11.76 2.62 -6.06
N SER A 138 -10.71 1.84 -5.83
CA SER A 138 -10.76 0.38 -5.96
C SER A 138 -10.74 -0.36 -4.63
N ALA A 139 -10.10 0.17 -3.60
CA ALA A 139 -10.02 -0.48 -2.30
C ALA A 139 -9.60 0.48 -1.18
N ILE A 140 -9.80 0.00 0.05
CA ILE A 140 -9.37 0.65 1.30
C ILE A 140 -8.30 -0.22 1.93
N VAL A 141 -7.21 0.38 2.39
CA VAL A 141 -6.15 -0.30 3.16
C VAL A 141 -6.02 0.36 4.52
N MET A 142 -5.98 -0.46 5.57
CA MET A 142 -5.81 0.01 6.94
C MET A 142 -5.06 -1.01 7.79
N HIS A 143 -4.53 -0.54 8.93
CA HIS A 143 -3.90 -1.43 9.91
C HIS A 143 -4.93 -2.37 10.57
N PRO A 144 -4.59 -3.63 10.90
CA PRO A 144 -5.51 -4.59 11.54
C PRO A 144 -6.20 -4.05 12.79
N ARG A 145 -5.50 -3.24 13.62
CA ARG A 145 -6.08 -2.62 14.82
C ARG A 145 -7.27 -1.70 14.49
N ARG A 146 -7.23 -1.02 13.34
CA ARG A 146 -8.31 -0.14 12.88
C ARG A 146 -9.51 -0.93 12.38
N TRP A 147 -9.27 -2.02 11.67
CA TRP A 147 -10.33 -2.94 11.28
C TRP A 147 -11.02 -3.57 12.50
N GLY A 148 -10.23 -4.00 13.52
CA GLY A 148 -10.77 -4.47 14.79
C GLY A 148 -11.69 -3.45 15.47
N TRP A 149 -11.33 -2.16 15.41
CA TRP A 149 -12.17 -1.09 15.95
C TRP A 149 -13.50 -0.93 15.20
N PHE A 150 -13.49 -1.05 13.85
CA PHE A 150 -14.72 -1.05 13.07
C PHE A 150 -15.63 -2.23 13.41
N THR A 151 -15.06 -3.41 13.57
CA THR A 151 -15.84 -4.64 13.86
C THR A 151 -16.36 -4.68 15.30
N ALA A 152 -15.68 -4.03 16.24
CA ALA A 152 -16.12 -3.92 17.63
C ALA A 152 -17.19 -2.85 17.85
N ALA A 153 -17.37 -1.93 16.88
CA ALA A 153 -18.33 -0.85 17.02
C ALA A 153 -19.78 -1.34 16.97
N LEU A 154 -20.57 -0.89 17.92
CA LEU A 154 -21.98 -1.20 18.07
C LEU A 154 -22.84 0.06 17.84
N ASP A 155 -24.05 -0.13 17.37
CA ASP A 155 -25.06 0.93 17.34
C ASP A 155 -25.72 1.13 18.73
N SER A 156 -26.62 2.12 18.81
CA SER A 156 -27.35 2.41 20.04
C SER A 156 -28.25 1.25 20.53
N GLN A 157 -28.44 0.22 19.71
CA GLN A 157 -29.21 -0.99 20.01
C GLN A 157 -28.31 -2.21 20.25
N ASN A 158 -27.00 -1.99 20.46
CA ASN A 158 -25.99 -3.04 20.63
C ASN A 158 -25.86 -4.01 19.44
N ARG A 159 -26.14 -3.55 18.23
CA ARG A 159 -25.93 -4.32 17.02
C ARG A 159 -24.61 -3.91 16.35
N PRO A 160 -23.82 -4.87 15.83
CA PRO A 160 -22.60 -4.55 15.11
C PRO A 160 -22.86 -3.60 13.94
N LEU A 161 -22.05 -2.56 13.80
CA LEU A 161 -22.10 -1.63 12.66
C LEU A 161 -21.62 -2.30 11.36
N VAL A 162 -20.70 -3.26 11.48
CA VAL A 162 -20.26 -4.10 10.36
C VAL A 162 -21.06 -5.40 10.39
N ASN A 163 -21.87 -5.63 9.39
CA ASN A 163 -22.75 -6.81 9.33
C ASN A 163 -21.94 -8.04 8.85
N ILE A 164 -22.02 -9.12 9.61
CA ILE A 164 -21.33 -10.39 9.32
C ILE A 164 -22.08 -11.20 8.22
N ASN A 165 -23.35 -10.97 8.03
CA ASN A 165 -24.22 -11.77 7.18
C ASN A 165 -24.62 -11.08 5.86
N GLY A 166 -23.66 -10.58 5.08
CA GLY A 166 -23.86 -10.35 3.67
C GLY A 166 -24.86 -9.24 3.28
N GLY A 167 -24.95 -8.19 4.06
CA GLY A 167 -25.52 -6.93 3.56
C GLY A 167 -24.52 -6.26 2.62
N ALA A 168 -24.94 -5.92 1.42
CA ALA A 168 -24.07 -5.49 0.32
C ALA A 168 -23.21 -4.24 0.55
N PHE A 169 -23.34 -3.52 1.66
CA PHE A 169 -22.67 -2.23 1.87
C PHE A 169 -21.51 -2.29 2.85
N ASN A 170 -21.69 -2.94 4.00
CA ASN A 170 -20.67 -3.17 5.00
C ASN A 170 -20.75 -4.63 5.47
N SER A 171 -19.85 -5.46 5.01
CA SER A 171 -19.81 -6.87 5.40
C SER A 171 -18.41 -7.27 5.86
N MET A 172 -18.36 -8.19 6.81
CA MET A 172 -17.14 -8.85 7.23
C MET A 172 -17.10 -10.23 6.56
N GLY A 173 -16.04 -10.48 5.83
CA GLY A 173 -15.88 -11.68 5.01
C GLY A 173 -16.16 -11.41 3.53
N GLY A 174 -15.32 -11.93 2.68
CA GLY A 174 -15.49 -11.86 1.23
C GLY A 174 -16.47 -12.94 0.73
N ASP A 175 -16.98 -12.74 -0.46
CA ASP A 175 -17.91 -13.66 -1.14
C ASP A 175 -17.27 -15.02 -1.53
N SER A 176 -15.98 -15.20 -1.25
CA SER A 176 -15.26 -16.46 -1.52
C SER A 176 -14.72 -17.07 -0.24
N ALA A 177 -14.80 -18.40 -0.14
CA ALA A 177 -14.25 -19.17 0.98
C ALA A 177 -12.74 -18.94 1.19
N ASP A 178 -12.02 -18.53 0.16
CA ASP A 178 -10.61 -18.16 0.23
C ASP A 178 -10.36 -16.83 0.98
N ALA A 179 -11.33 -15.93 1.02
CA ALA A 179 -11.20 -14.66 1.73
C ALA A 179 -11.31 -14.83 3.26
N ALA A 180 -11.94 -15.91 3.73
CA ALA A 180 -12.08 -16.18 5.18
C ALA A 180 -10.76 -16.58 5.85
N PHE A 181 -9.79 -17.06 5.07
CA PHE A 181 -8.46 -17.48 5.53
C PHE A 181 -7.33 -16.89 4.69
N GLY A 182 -7.64 -15.91 3.84
CA GLY A 182 -6.79 -15.46 2.77
C GLY A 182 -5.55 -14.71 3.22
N VAL A 183 -4.45 -15.31 2.97
CA VAL A 183 -3.20 -14.58 2.74
C VAL A 183 -3.46 -13.65 1.54
N GLY A 184 -3.76 -12.36 1.82
CA GLY A 184 -3.87 -11.33 0.78
C GLY A 184 -5.27 -11.02 0.22
N GLY A 185 -6.35 -11.64 0.70
CA GLY A 185 -7.72 -11.31 0.31
C GLY A 185 -8.33 -10.13 1.10
N PRO A 186 -9.45 -9.54 0.61
CA PRO A 186 -10.17 -8.53 1.36
C PRO A 186 -10.82 -9.16 2.60
N VAL A 187 -10.73 -8.49 3.74
CA VAL A 187 -11.33 -8.95 5.02
C VAL A 187 -12.80 -8.54 5.14
N GLY A 188 -13.28 -7.66 4.29
CA GLY A 188 -14.65 -7.19 4.30
C GLY A 188 -14.85 -6.06 3.31
N THR A 189 -16.03 -5.42 3.38
CA THR A 189 -16.36 -4.25 2.55
C THR A 189 -16.81 -3.09 3.43
N LEU A 190 -16.38 -1.87 3.06
CA LEU A 190 -16.88 -0.62 3.62
C LEU A 190 -17.28 0.29 2.47
N MET A 191 -18.50 0.82 2.53
CA MET A 191 -19.07 1.70 1.48
C MET A 191 -18.93 1.12 0.07
N GLY A 192 -19.10 -0.21 -0.07
CA GLY A 192 -19.00 -0.91 -1.34
C GLY A 192 -17.57 -1.16 -1.84
N LEU A 193 -16.55 -0.74 -1.10
CA LEU A 193 -15.14 -0.99 -1.44
C LEU A 193 -14.58 -2.13 -0.59
N PRO A 194 -13.79 -3.04 -1.18
CA PRO A 194 -13.09 -4.07 -0.43
C PRO A 194 -12.06 -3.45 0.52
N VAL A 195 -11.96 -4.02 1.72
CA VAL A 195 -11.01 -3.61 2.76
C VAL A 195 -9.90 -4.64 2.84
N TYR A 196 -8.67 -4.17 2.73
CA TYR A 196 -7.46 -4.94 2.97
C TYR A 196 -6.82 -4.50 4.27
N ILE A 197 -6.42 -5.45 5.07
CA ILE A 197 -5.64 -5.19 6.28
C ILE A 197 -4.16 -5.41 6.00
N ASP A 198 -3.35 -4.48 6.48
CA ASP A 198 -1.91 -4.53 6.30
C ASP A 198 -1.20 -4.13 7.60
N PRO A 199 -0.49 -5.07 8.25
CA PRO A 199 0.23 -4.78 9.48
C PRO A 199 1.45 -3.87 9.27
N THR A 200 1.88 -3.65 8.03
CA THR A 200 3.00 -2.75 7.71
C THR A 200 2.59 -1.27 7.65
N VAL A 201 1.30 -0.96 7.67
CA VAL A 201 0.82 0.42 7.85
C VAL A 201 1.33 0.94 9.19
N PRO A 202 2.10 2.05 9.21
CA PRO A 202 2.70 2.53 10.44
C PRO A 202 1.61 3.01 11.43
N THR A 203 1.85 2.73 12.71
CA THR A 203 0.96 3.07 13.83
C THR A 203 1.55 4.09 14.78
N ASN A 204 2.71 4.61 14.43
CA ASN A 204 3.51 5.54 15.24
C ASN A 204 3.63 6.92 14.57
N LEU A 205 2.64 7.32 13.81
CA LEU A 205 2.60 8.61 13.12
C LEU A 205 1.95 9.69 13.97
N GLY A 206 1.97 10.93 13.43
CA GLY A 206 1.41 12.10 14.11
C GLY A 206 2.30 12.66 15.23
N ALA A 207 1.87 13.76 15.82
CA ALA A 207 2.61 14.44 16.88
C ALA A 207 2.71 13.60 18.17
N GLY A 208 1.71 12.75 18.43
CA GLY A 208 1.69 11.82 19.56
C GLY A 208 2.37 10.49 19.33
N THR A 209 2.91 10.24 18.13
CA THR A 209 3.53 8.97 17.73
C THR A 209 2.67 7.73 18.01
N ASN A 210 1.34 7.86 17.86
CA ASN A 210 0.36 6.82 18.14
C ASN A 210 -0.76 6.73 17.10
N GLU A 211 -0.66 7.52 16.03
CA GLU A 211 -1.65 7.55 14.96
C GLU A 211 -1.34 6.52 13.87
N ASP A 212 -2.38 5.93 13.32
CA ASP A 212 -2.31 5.18 12.07
C ASP A 212 -2.87 5.99 10.88
N ARG A 213 -2.94 5.35 9.73
CA ARG A 213 -3.48 5.97 8.50
C ARG A 213 -4.46 5.00 7.84
N ILE A 214 -5.45 5.57 7.15
CA ILE A 214 -6.32 4.82 6.26
C ILE A 214 -6.04 5.30 4.85
N ILE A 215 -5.79 4.38 3.94
CA ILE A 215 -5.46 4.66 2.55
C ILE A 215 -6.64 4.23 1.69
N ILE A 216 -7.19 5.14 0.93
CA ILE A 216 -8.18 4.88 -0.10
C ILE A 216 -7.51 5.10 -1.44
N SER A 217 -7.49 4.08 -2.30
CA SER A 217 -6.71 4.14 -3.52
C SER A 217 -7.41 3.48 -4.69
N ARG A 218 -7.10 3.99 -5.87
CA ARG A 218 -7.25 3.28 -7.12
C ARG A 218 -5.92 2.57 -7.45
N PHE A 219 -5.74 1.36 -6.95
CA PHE A 219 -4.45 0.64 -7.01
C PHE A 219 -3.90 0.41 -8.41
N VAL A 220 -4.77 0.36 -9.44
CA VAL A 220 -4.33 0.22 -10.84
C VAL A 220 -3.43 1.39 -11.29
N ASP A 221 -3.57 2.57 -10.69
CA ASP A 221 -2.77 3.76 -11.02
C ASP A 221 -1.41 3.77 -10.31
N ASN A 222 -1.25 3.00 -9.24
CA ASN A 222 0.03 2.79 -8.57
C ASN A 222 0.82 1.70 -9.30
N LYS A 223 2.10 1.92 -9.54
CA LYS A 223 2.93 0.99 -10.29
C LYS A 223 4.10 0.53 -9.46
N LEU A 224 4.13 -0.78 -9.22
CA LEU A 224 5.27 -1.48 -8.67
C LEU A 224 5.98 -2.24 -9.81
N PHE A 225 7.27 -2.05 -9.88
CA PHE A 225 8.17 -2.79 -10.77
C PHE A 225 9.13 -3.57 -9.90
N GLU A 226 9.16 -4.85 -10.10
CA GLU A 226 10.00 -5.77 -9.37
C GLU A 226 10.76 -6.65 -10.37
N ASP A 227 11.95 -7.04 -10.00
CA ASP A 227 12.70 -8.02 -10.79
C ASP A 227 12.05 -9.40 -10.60
N THR A 228 11.48 -9.91 -11.70
CA THR A 228 10.77 -11.20 -11.74
C THR A 228 11.71 -12.39 -11.95
N GLY A 229 13.01 -12.17 -11.97
CA GLY A 229 13.99 -13.23 -12.10
C GLY A 229 14.15 -14.00 -10.78
N VAL A 230 13.70 -15.25 -10.78
CA VAL A 230 14.05 -16.33 -9.81
C VAL A 230 14.21 -15.84 -8.36
N VAL A 231 13.58 -16.51 -7.41
CA VAL A 231 13.71 -16.24 -5.96
C VAL A 231 15.05 -15.59 -5.65
N PRO A 232 15.07 -14.33 -5.17
CA PRO A 232 16.29 -13.51 -5.12
C PRO A 232 17.21 -13.93 -3.95
N TYR A 233 17.40 -15.22 -3.73
CA TYR A 233 18.32 -15.70 -2.72
C TYR A 233 19.53 -16.38 -3.34
N ARG A 234 20.68 -16.21 -2.71
CA ARG A 234 21.93 -16.89 -3.03
C ARG A 234 22.57 -17.41 -1.77
N MET A 235 23.03 -18.64 -1.82
CA MET A 235 23.80 -19.25 -0.76
C MET A 235 25.30 -19.15 -1.11
N TYR A 236 26.09 -18.63 -0.18
CA TYR A 236 27.53 -18.52 -0.34
C TYR A 236 28.23 -19.22 0.82
N GLU A 237 29.15 -20.11 0.50
CA GLU A 237 30.15 -20.54 1.46
C GLU A 237 31.19 -19.44 1.58
N GLU A 238 31.48 -18.99 2.81
CA GLU A 238 32.45 -17.91 2.99
C GLU A 238 33.87 -18.47 2.78
N PRO A 239 34.59 -18.08 1.71
CA PRO A 239 35.91 -18.63 1.43
C PRO A 239 36.89 -18.24 2.52
N GLY A 240 37.50 -19.24 3.17
CA GLY A 240 38.49 -19.04 4.22
C GLY A 240 37.92 -18.90 5.63
N SER A 241 36.63 -19.13 5.85
CA SER A 241 36.05 -19.19 7.18
C SER A 241 36.53 -20.44 7.93
N ALA A 242 37.32 -20.22 8.96
CA ALA A 242 37.72 -21.28 9.89
C ALA A 242 36.52 -21.81 10.72
N ALA A 243 35.40 -21.12 10.72
CA ALA A 243 34.23 -21.39 11.51
C ALA A 243 33.16 -22.22 10.76
N LEU A 244 33.41 -22.62 9.50
CA LEU A 244 32.45 -23.34 8.65
C LEU A 244 31.07 -22.66 8.59
N THR A 245 31.09 -21.36 8.27
CA THR A 245 29.86 -20.54 8.18
C THR A 245 29.39 -20.44 6.74
N LEU A 246 28.08 -20.61 6.52
CA LEU A 246 27.41 -20.33 5.25
C LEU A 246 26.62 -19.04 5.38
N ARG A 247 26.71 -18.19 4.34
CA ARG A 247 25.92 -16.96 4.22
C ARG A 247 24.83 -17.14 3.20
N ILE A 248 23.60 -16.89 3.59
CA ILE A 248 22.43 -16.88 2.71
C ILE A 248 22.04 -15.42 2.52
N VAL A 249 22.00 -14.97 1.25
CA VAL A 249 21.68 -13.59 0.88
C VAL A 249 20.41 -13.57 0.08
N VAL A 250 19.49 -12.68 0.46
CA VAL A 250 18.32 -12.30 -0.33
C VAL A 250 18.53 -10.88 -0.80
N ALA A 251 18.40 -10.63 -2.09
CA ALA A 251 18.46 -9.29 -2.66
C ALA A 251 17.59 -9.20 -3.91
N GLY A 252 16.77 -8.15 -3.99
CA GLY A 252 15.94 -7.86 -5.14
C GLY A 252 15.97 -6.37 -5.48
N TYR A 253 15.59 -6.06 -6.69
CA TYR A 253 15.48 -4.69 -7.17
C TYR A 253 14.00 -4.35 -7.34
N ALA A 254 13.60 -3.22 -6.78
CA ALA A 254 12.23 -2.74 -6.89
C ALA A 254 12.20 -1.24 -7.22
N ALA A 255 11.17 -0.82 -7.91
CA ALA A 255 10.86 0.57 -8.13
C ALA A 255 9.34 0.77 -7.99
N PHE A 256 8.93 1.82 -7.31
CA PHE A 256 7.52 2.10 -7.04
C PHE A 256 7.20 3.56 -7.32
N THR A 257 6.01 3.80 -7.86
CA THR A 257 5.47 5.15 -7.99
C THR A 257 3.97 5.19 -7.79
N ALA A 258 3.54 6.11 -6.92
CA ALA A 258 2.17 6.55 -6.74
C ALA A 258 1.95 7.97 -7.29
N GLU A 259 2.99 8.62 -7.79
CA GLU A 259 2.97 10.05 -8.18
C GLU A 259 2.51 10.29 -9.62
N ARG A 260 2.46 9.24 -10.45
CA ARG A 260 1.95 9.39 -11.82
C ARG A 260 0.53 9.94 -11.84
N TYR A 261 -0.30 9.46 -10.93
CA TYR A 261 -1.66 9.94 -10.70
C TYR A 261 -1.89 10.06 -9.19
N ALA A 262 -1.21 11.00 -8.56
CA ALA A 262 -1.21 11.15 -7.11
C ALA A 262 -2.64 11.31 -6.52
N VAL A 263 -3.52 12.00 -7.26
CA VAL A 263 -4.93 12.18 -6.91
C VAL A 263 -5.76 10.88 -6.93
N ALA A 264 -5.19 9.77 -7.40
CA ALA A 264 -5.80 8.43 -7.27
C ALA A 264 -5.68 7.86 -5.85
N ASN A 265 -4.94 8.53 -4.97
CA ASN A 265 -4.69 8.12 -3.61
C ASN A 265 -5.19 9.20 -2.64
N ALA A 266 -6.01 8.79 -1.67
CA ALA A 266 -6.42 9.63 -0.55
C ALA A 266 -5.97 8.98 0.76
N VAL A 267 -5.46 9.79 1.67
CA VAL A 267 -5.01 9.35 2.99
C VAL A 267 -5.77 10.09 4.06
N ILE A 268 -6.42 9.33 4.96
CA ILE A 268 -7.03 9.90 6.16
C ILE A 268 -5.99 9.88 7.27
N SER A 269 -5.83 11.03 7.93
CA SER A 269 -4.83 11.26 8.96
C SER A 269 -5.39 12.15 10.08
N GLY A 270 -4.75 12.14 11.23
CA GLY A 270 -5.06 13.04 12.33
C GLY A 270 -5.30 12.34 13.65
N THR A 271 -5.50 13.13 14.72
CA THR A 271 -5.62 12.66 16.10
C THR A 271 -6.83 11.76 16.36
N GLY A 272 -7.82 11.73 15.47
CA GLY A 272 -8.92 10.77 15.53
C GLY A 272 -8.52 9.34 15.15
N LEU A 273 -7.30 9.15 14.62
CA LEU A 273 -6.75 7.84 14.28
C LEU A 273 -5.70 7.34 15.28
N VAL A 274 -5.78 7.76 16.53
CA VAL A 274 -4.96 7.22 17.63
C VAL A 274 -5.30 5.76 17.92
N THR A 275 -4.48 5.12 18.75
CA THR A 275 -4.72 3.72 19.18
C THR A 275 -6.16 3.57 19.68
N PRO A 276 -6.98 2.72 19.06
CA PRO A 276 -8.36 2.56 19.47
C PRO A 276 -8.47 1.90 20.85
N THR A 277 -9.50 2.31 21.58
CA THR A 277 -9.96 1.62 22.79
C THR A 277 -11.21 0.82 22.45
N PHE A 278 -11.32 -0.40 22.97
CA PHE A 278 -12.44 -1.33 22.73
C PHE A 278 -13.37 -1.37 23.92
#